data_c259283b3604d43e1148bd7c2d979dbe
#
_entry.id   c259283b3604d43e1148bd7c2d979dbe
#
_cell.length_a   1.000
_cell.length_b   1.000
_cell.length_c   1.000
_cell.angle_alpha   90.00
_cell.angle_beta   90.00
_cell.angle_gamma   90.00
#
_symmetry.space_group_name_H-M   'P 1'
#
loop_
_entity.id
_entity.type
_entity.pdbx_description
1 polymer ?
#
loop_
_entity_poly.entity_id
_entity_poly.type
_entity_poly.pdbx_seq_one_letter_code
_entity_poly.pdbx_strand_id
1 'polypeptide(L)'
;MIVFDTICALATPPYKSALAIVRLSGEQALPILRQITKRDLDKIKPNYAFYTKLFKDKNNENTKIDECIVVYYKGPESYTGYDSVDFFLHGNPIICEELLSTLVALGARRANKGEFSAQAYFNSKFDLLKAQGINDLINANTLRSKNLALNTLGGNNTKLINKIKEEILLSISSMEYYIEDQYIENDLEANNELDNTKSKIQKLIDEINYHLQNTKKNNFIYKGVNVGIIGKSNVGKSTLLNALLKKEKAIVSSIPGTTRDVVEGEIELSGIKIIFNDTAGIRLTKNRIENLGIKKTYEIIKKSDLLLLLSDTNFDMFKEKKILSLIKNKPCIKVKTKKDLNKKGKEDEADIFISALKEDIKPLTDLILKKLDLLNVEEGYFLGQRDVDYLTKISNQLKDARESINIINEIEICSDKLRVVINTINEYLGNNEAKTAEDIYETLFSHFCLGK
;
A
#
# COMPACT_ATOMS: atom_id res chain seq x y z
N MET A 1 -0.08 -30.17 0.37
CA MET A 1 0.29 -29.25 1.46
C MET A 1 1.69 -28.76 1.16
N ILE A 2 1.88 -27.46 0.99
CA ILE A 2 3.23 -26.88 0.75
C ILE A 2 3.97 -26.97 2.08
N VAL A 3 5.06 -27.73 2.12
CA VAL A 3 5.95 -27.79 3.29
C VAL A 3 6.95 -26.67 3.17
N PHE A 4 6.86 -25.69 4.05
CA PHE A 4 7.84 -24.62 4.12
C PHE A 4 9.01 -25.04 5.01
N ASP A 5 10.22 -24.65 4.62
CA ASP A 5 11.41 -24.76 5.48
C ASP A 5 11.18 -24.06 6.82
N THR A 6 11.92 -24.51 7.84
CA THR A 6 12.03 -23.73 9.06
C THR A 6 12.90 -22.50 8.79
N ILE A 7 12.37 -21.32 9.04
CA ILE A 7 12.96 -20.03 8.66
C ILE A 7 13.26 -19.17 9.89
N CYS A 8 14.31 -18.36 9.82
CA CYS A 8 14.66 -17.40 10.86
C CYS A 8 15.03 -16.02 10.27
N ALA A 9 14.70 -14.95 10.99
CA ALA A 9 15.10 -13.61 10.64
C ALA A 9 15.12 -12.66 11.84
N LEU A 10 15.85 -11.54 11.70
CA LEU A 10 15.73 -10.39 12.57
C LEU A 10 14.42 -9.65 12.23
N ALA A 11 13.51 -9.56 13.18
CA ALA A 11 12.20 -8.93 13.01
C ALA A 11 12.18 -7.44 13.39
N THR A 12 13.23 -6.93 14.00
CA THR A 12 13.44 -5.50 14.34
C THR A 12 14.48 -4.88 13.43
N PRO A 13 14.55 -3.52 13.31
CA PRO A 13 15.59 -2.88 12.53
C PRO A 13 17.01 -3.28 12.97
N PRO A 14 17.98 -3.41 12.03
CA PRO A 14 19.32 -3.94 12.31
C PRO A 14 20.26 -2.90 12.93
N TYR A 15 19.78 -2.09 13.86
CA TYR A 15 20.54 -1.05 14.54
C TYR A 15 20.69 -1.37 16.03
N LYS A 16 21.68 -0.72 16.69
CA LYS A 16 21.81 -0.81 18.15
C LYS A 16 20.56 -0.23 18.81
N SER A 17 19.96 -1.01 19.69
CA SER A 17 18.77 -0.66 20.46
C SER A 17 18.78 -1.34 21.82
N ALA A 18 17.82 -1.04 22.68
CA ALA A 18 17.70 -1.75 23.96
C ALA A 18 17.33 -3.23 23.75
N LEU A 19 16.46 -3.51 22.80
CA LEU A 19 15.97 -4.85 22.47
C LEU A 19 16.00 -5.08 20.96
N ALA A 20 16.24 -6.34 20.57
CA ALA A 20 16.06 -6.84 19.22
C ALA A 20 15.28 -8.16 19.25
N ILE A 21 14.49 -8.44 18.23
CA ILE A 21 13.72 -9.67 18.14
C ILE A 21 14.21 -10.49 16.96
N VAL A 22 14.69 -11.70 17.24
CA VAL A 22 14.93 -12.73 16.24
C VAL A 22 13.76 -13.69 16.27
N ARG A 23 13.20 -13.99 15.10
CA ARG A 23 12.07 -14.91 14.93
C ARG A 23 12.50 -16.18 14.24
N LEU A 24 11.98 -17.31 14.69
CA LEU A 24 12.14 -18.64 14.12
C LEU A 24 10.76 -19.23 13.90
N SER A 25 10.45 -19.83 12.74
CA SER A 25 9.16 -20.46 12.44
C SER A 25 9.32 -21.67 11.53
N GLY A 26 8.62 -22.74 11.85
CA GLY A 26 8.61 -23.98 11.09
C GLY A 26 8.58 -25.23 12.00
N GLU A 27 8.50 -26.40 11.39
CA GLU A 27 8.40 -27.68 12.11
C GLU A 27 9.59 -27.96 13.04
N GLN A 28 10.80 -27.43 12.68
CA GLN A 28 11.99 -27.61 13.48
C GLN A 28 12.22 -26.50 14.54
N ALA A 29 11.26 -25.56 14.70
CA ALA A 29 11.45 -24.44 15.62
C ALA A 29 11.62 -24.88 17.07
N LEU A 30 10.79 -25.79 17.59
CA LEU A 30 10.91 -26.33 18.94
C LEU A 30 12.11 -27.26 19.12
N PRO A 31 12.43 -28.22 18.21
CA PRO A 31 13.66 -28.98 18.22
C PRO A 31 14.94 -28.13 18.28
N ILE A 32 15.02 -27.06 17.49
CA ILE A 32 16.15 -26.11 17.48
C ILE A 32 16.23 -25.38 18.82
N LEU A 33 15.11 -24.85 19.34
CA LEU A 33 15.09 -24.18 20.64
C LEU A 33 15.64 -25.10 21.76
N ARG A 34 15.31 -26.41 21.75
CA ARG A 34 15.82 -27.42 22.72
C ARG A 34 17.33 -27.57 22.68
N GLN A 35 17.98 -27.30 21.55
CA GLN A 35 19.43 -27.44 21.40
C GLN A 35 20.20 -26.24 21.94
N ILE A 36 19.62 -25.05 21.92
CA ILE A 36 20.30 -23.81 22.29
C ILE A 36 20.01 -23.33 23.71
N THR A 37 19.09 -23.98 24.45
CA THR A 37 18.79 -23.64 25.85
C THR A 37 18.89 -24.85 26.78
N LYS A 38 19.27 -24.59 28.03
CA LYS A 38 19.24 -25.59 29.11
C LYS A 38 17.88 -25.69 29.80
N ARG A 39 16.92 -24.82 29.42
CA ARG A 39 15.62 -24.81 30.03
C ARG A 39 14.84 -26.07 29.66
N ASP A 40 14.15 -26.66 30.62
CA ASP A 40 13.20 -27.75 30.38
C ASP A 40 11.95 -27.20 29.69
N LEU A 41 11.84 -27.41 28.38
CA LEU A 41 10.77 -26.88 27.56
C LEU A 41 9.44 -27.62 27.76
N ASP A 42 9.43 -28.82 28.32
CA ASP A 42 8.18 -29.58 28.58
C ASP A 42 7.34 -28.98 29.70
N LYS A 43 7.96 -28.15 30.55
CA LYS A 43 7.31 -27.39 31.61
C LYS A 43 6.85 -26.01 31.18
N ILE A 44 7.15 -25.59 29.94
CA ILE A 44 6.83 -24.26 29.43
C ILE A 44 5.46 -24.30 28.73
N LYS A 45 4.54 -23.45 29.17
CA LYS A 45 3.27 -23.26 28.46
C LYS A 45 3.49 -22.41 27.21
N PRO A 46 2.92 -22.80 26.07
CA PRO A 46 2.91 -21.95 24.87
C PRO A 46 2.28 -20.58 25.17
N ASN A 47 2.70 -19.55 24.43
CA ASN A 47 2.27 -18.16 24.55
C ASN A 47 2.67 -17.46 25.87
N TYR A 48 3.57 -18.05 26.67
CA TYR A 48 4.13 -17.42 27.87
C TYR A 48 5.60 -17.08 27.67
N ALA A 49 5.96 -15.90 28.15
CA ALA A 49 7.35 -15.45 28.17
C ALA A 49 8.14 -16.15 29.30
N PHE A 50 9.34 -16.58 28.99
CA PHE A 50 10.24 -17.15 29.96
C PHE A 50 11.67 -16.64 29.75
N TYR A 51 12.40 -16.44 30.85
CA TYR A 51 13.81 -16.05 30.83
C TYR A 51 14.70 -17.27 30.66
N THR A 52 15.72 -17.17 29.81
CA THR A 52 16.70 -18.24 29.61
C THR A 52 18.03 -17.70 29.08
N LYS A 53 19.07 -18.53 29.19
CA LYS A 53 20.37 -18.36 28.53
C LYS A 53 20.39 -19.12 27.23
N LEU A 54 20.89 -18.49 26.18
CA LEU A 54 21.07 -19.10 24.85
C LEU A 54 22.54 -19.40 24.62
N PHE A 55 22.81 -20.54 24.02
CA PHE A 55 24.15 -21.06 23.77
C PHE A 55 24.27 -21.55 22.31
N LYS A 56 25.46 -21.48 21.71
CA LYS A 56 25.75 -22.22 20.48
C LYS A 56 25.73 -23.72 20.71
N ASP A 57 26.37 -24.15 21.81
CA ASP A 57 26.34 -25.50 22.36
C ASP A 57 25.93 -25.41 23.82
N LYS A 58 24.75 -25.91 24.16
CA LYS A 58 24.21 -25.87 25.53
C LYS A 58 25.05 -26.60 26.56
N ASN A 59 25.95 -27.52 26.14
CA ASN A 59 26.86 -28.27 27.01
C ASN A 59 28.13 -27.48 27.31
N ASN A 60 28.40 -26.37 26.62
CA ASN A 60 29.60 -25.56 26.80
C ASN A 60 29.20 -24.12 27.22
N GLU A 61 29.45 -23.79 28.51
CA GLU A 61 29.13 -22.46 29.07
C GLU A 61 29.87 -21.31 28.37
N ASN A 62 31.02 -21.57 27.76
CA ASN A 62 31.81 -20.56 27.05
C ASN A 62 31.19 -20.17 25.68
N THR A 63 30.14 -20.86 25.25
CA THR A 63 29.43 -20.59 23.99
C THR A 63 28.13 -19.81 24.20
N LYS A 64 27.98 -19.16 25.36
CA LYS A 64 26.80 -18.33 25.64
C LYS A 64 26.70 -17.18 24.66
N ILE A 65 25.53 -17.06 24.01
CA ILE A 65 25.19 -16.01 23.07
C ILE A 65 24.59 -14.81 23.81
N ASP A 66 23.54 -15.05 24.60
CA ASP A 66 22.81 -13.98 25.32
C ASP A 66 22.00 -14.58 26.49
N GLU A 67 21.52 -13.69 27.34
CA GLU A 67 20.50 -13.99 28.35
C GLU A 67 19.26 -13.17 28.02
N CYS A 68 18.15 -13.82 27.68
CA CYS A 68 17.03 -13.15 27.08
C CYS A 68 15.67 -13.74 27.49
N ILE A 69 14.62 -13.04 27.13
CA ILE A 69 13.25 -13.54 27.18
C ILE A 69 12.96 -14.27 25.88
N VAL A 70 12.30 -15.41 25.97
CA VAL A 70 11.83 -16.20 24.82
C VAL A 70 10.34 -16.45 24.94
N VAL A 71 9.64 -16.41 23.83
CA VAL A 71 8.23 -16.81 23.73
C VAL A 71 8.12 -17.91 22.68
N TYR A 72 7.55 -19.03 23.07
CA TYR A 72 7.22 -20.14 22.19
C TYR A 72 5.74 -20.13 21.86
N TYR A 73 5.40 -20.16 20.59
CA TYR A 73 4.04 -20.23 20.07
C TYR A 73 3.84 -21.58 19.39
N LYS A 74 2.90 -22.38 19.90
CA LYS A 74 2.61 -23.70 19.36
C LYS A 74 1.67 -23.59 18.15
N GLY A 75 2.01 -24.23 17.06
CA GLY A 75 1.12 -24.40 15.92
C GLY A 75 -0.11 -25.27 16.27
N PRO A 76 -1.27 -25.03 15.64
CA PRO A 76 -1.59 -23.98 14.67
C PRO A 76 -1.90 -22.59 15.26
N GLU A 77 -1.86 -22.42 16.60
CA GLU A 77 -2.22 -21.18 17.30
C GLU A 77 -1.07 -20.17 17.34
N SER A 78 -0.22 -20.16 16.34
CA SER A 78 0.84 -19.17 16.11
C SER A 78 0.45 -18.20 14.97
N TYR A 79 1.26 -17.15 14.76
CA TYR A 79 1.07 -16.23 13.63
C TYR A 79 1.18 -16.95 12.27
N THR A 80 2.18 -17.80 12.11
CA THR A 80 2.46 -18.51 10.85
C THR A 80 1.65 -19.80 10.67
N GLY A 81 1.01 -20.29 11.74
CA GLY A 81 0.40 -21.64 11.77
C GLY A 81 1.37 -22.77 12.08
N TYR A 82 2.68 -22.53 12.03
CA TYR A 82 3.73 -23.46 12.48
C TYR A 82 4.16 -23.14 13.90
N ASP A 83 4.90 -24.05 14.52
CA ASP A 83 5.65 -23.75 15.74
C ASP A 83 6.55 -22.53 15.50
N SER A 84 6.50 -21.54 16.40
CA SER A 84 7.28 -20.32 16.25
C SER A 84 7.92 -19.89 17.56
N VAL A 85 9.07 -19.25 17.47
CA VAL A 85 9.82 -18.76 18.63
C VAL A 85 10.26 -17.32 18.37
N ASP A 86 9.95 -16.42 19.29
CA ASP A 86 10.49 -15.07 19.30
C ASP A 86 11.51 -14.95 20.44
N PHE A 87 12.76 -14.55 20.09
CA PHE A 87 13.88 -14.31 21.01
C PHE A 87 14.03 -12.80 21.20
N PHE A 88 13.80 -12.32 22.42
CA PHE A 88 13.93 -10.90 22.77
C PHE A 88 15.34 -10.65 23.33
N LEU A 89 16.27 -10.38 22.45
CA LEU A 89 17.71 -10.23 22.72
C LEU A 89 18.06 -8.81 23.14
N HIS A 90 19.24 -8.63 23.74
CA HIS A 90 19.86 -7.30 23.76
C HIS A 90 20.09 -6.81 22.33
N GLY A 91 19.72 -5.55 22.05
CA GLY A 91 19.71 -4.97 20.70
C GLY A 91 21.12 -4.71 20.12
N ASN A 92 21.96 -5.71 20.10
CA ASN A 92 23.30 -5.66 19.51
C ASN A 92 23.32 -6.49 18.21
N PRO A 93 23.64 -5.87 17.04
CA PRO A 93 23.71 -6.59 15.77
C PRO A 93 24.61 -7.83 15.78
N ILE A 94 25.69 -7.81 16.58
CA ILE A 94 26.63 -8.96 16.69
C ILE A 94 25.92 -10.14 17.37
N ILE A 95 25.16 -9.90 18.44
CA ILE A 95 24.39 -10.94 19.14
C ILE A 95 23.30 -11.51 18.22
N CYS A 96 22.59 -10.65 17.53
CA CYS A 96 21.55 -11.07 16.58
C CYS A 96 22.12 -11.95 15.47
N GLU A 97 23.25 -11.55 14.88
CA GLU A 97 23.91 -12.31 13.81
C GLU A 97 24.47 -13.65 14.32
N GLU A 98 24.99 -13.66 15.52
CA GLU A 98 25.48 -14.88 16.18
C GLU A 98 24.37 -15.90 16.41
N LEU A 99 23.20 -15.44 16.93
CA LEU A 99 22.03 -16.31 17.09
C LEU A 99 21.51 -16.80 15.73
N LEU A 100 21.34 -15.89 14.76
CA LEU A 100 20.85 -16.26 13.43
C LEU A 100 21.77 -17.30 12.76
N SER A 101 23.07 -17.16 12.86
CA SER A 101 24.05 -18.12 12.33
C SER A 101 23.97 -19.46 13.05
N THR A 102 23.71 -19.44 14.36
CA THR A 102 23.50 -20.65 15.15
C THR A 102 22.22 -21.38 14.71
N LEU A 103 21.12 -20.66 14.53
CA LEU A 103 19.86 -21.26 14.07
C LEU A 103 20.00 -21.88 12.67
N VAL A 104 20.76 -21.24 11.78
CA VAL A 104 21.05 -21.78 10.44
C VAL A 104 21.90 -23.05 10.53
N ALA A 105 22.93 -23.08 11.39
CA ALA A 105 23.75 -24.26 11.61
C ALA A 105 22.95 -25.45 12.17
N LEU A 106 21.84 -25.19 12.85
CA LEU A 106 20.94 -26.20 13.41
C LEU A 106 19.77 -26.59 12.44
N GLY A 107 19.79 -26.12 11.20
CA GLY A 107 18.85 -26.54 10.15
C GLY A 107 17.75 -25.57 9.81
N ALA A 108 17.75 -24.36 10.37
CA ALA A 108 16.91 -23.30 9.87
C ALA A 108 17.53 -22.65 8.61
N ARG A 109 16.72 -21.94 7.82
CA ARG A 109 17.18 -21.10 6.71
C ARG A 109 16.90 -19.64 7.03
N ARG A 110 17.71 -18.73 6.49
CA ARG A 110 17.37 -17.28 6.52
C ARG A 110 16.09 -17.05 5.75
N ALA A 111 15.16 -16.34 6.36
CA ALA A 111 13.92 -15.97 5.72
C ALA A 111 14.12 -14.90 4.64
N ASN A 112 13.36 -15.00 3.57
CA ASN A 112 13.17 -13.92 2.62
C ASN A 112 12.15 -12.89 3.15
N LYS A 113 12.03 -11.75 2.46
CA LYS A 113 11.03 -10.72 2.81
C LYS A 113 9.62 -11.30 2.72
N GLY A 114 8.76 -11.02 3.72
CA GLY A 114 7.37 -11.45 3.73
C GLY A 114 7.12 -12.95 3.93
N GLU A 115 8.15 -13.77 4.16
CA GLU A 115 8.02 -15.22 4.16
C GLU A 115 7.22 -15.76 5.35
N PHE A 116 7.28 -15.10 6.52
CA PHE A 116 6.42 -15.47 7.65
C PHE A 116 4.94 -15.18 7.36
N SER A 117 4.64 -14.08 6.67
CA SER A 117 3.27 -13.77 6.25
C SER A 117 2.79 -14.72 5.15
N ALA A 118 3.69 -15.16 4.26
CA ALA A 118 3.38 -16.20 3.28
C ALA A 118 3.04 -17.53 3.97
N GLN A 119 3.83 -17.98 4.94
CA GLN A 119 3.50 -19.18 5.75
C GLN A 119 2.10 -19.04 6.39
N ALA A 120 1.80 -17.88 6.98
CA ALA A 120 0.51 -17.63 7.61
C ALA A 120 -0.65 -17.68 6.60
N TYR A 121 -0.49 -17.09 5.42
CA TYR A 121 -1.50 -17.14 4.36
C TYR A 121 -1.75 -18.59 3.88
N PHE A 122 -0.70 -19.34 3.56
CA PHE A 122 -0.83 -20.73 3.09
C PHE A 122 -1.36 -21.69 4.17
N ASN A 123 -1.16 -21.34 5.45
CA ASN A 123 -1.75 -22.03 6.59
C ASN A 123 -3.15 -21.49 6.94
N SER A 124 -3.79 -20.71 6.06
CA SER A 124 -5.15 -20.18 6.19
C SER A 124 -5.38 -19.34 7.47
N LYS A 125 -4.34 -18.70 8.01
CA LYS A 125 -4.45 -17.81 9.17
C LYS A 125 -5.15 -16.49 8.81
N PHE A 126 -5.00 -16.04 7.59
CA PHE A 126 -5.67 -14.88 7.02
C PHE A 126 -5.68 -14.93 5.48
N ASP A 127 -6.55 -14.14 4.88
CA ASP A 127 -6.65 -14.00 3.44
C ASP A 127 -5.62 -12.99 2.86
N LEU A 128 -5.56 -12.91 1.54
CA LEU A 128 -4.58 -12.09 0.83
C LEU A 128 -4.77 -10.58 1.10
N LEU A 129 -6.02 -10.13 1.28
CA LEU A 129 -6.33 -8.73 1.57
C LEU A 129 -5.87 -8.34 2.98
N LYS A 130 -6.03 -9.24 3.96
CA LYS A 130 -5.49 -9.04 5.32
C LYS A 130 -3.97 -9.02 5.33
N ALA A 131 -3.32 -9.89 4.54
CA ALA A 131 -1.87 -9.85 4.36
C ALA A 131 -1.41 -8.48 3.87
N GLN A 132 -2.08 -7.94 2.86
CA GLN A 132 -1.82 -6.60 2.36
C GLN A 132 -2.05 -5.54 3.43
N GLY A 133 -3.14 -5.60 4.19
CA GLY A 133 -3.41 -4.68 5.31
C GLY A 133 -2.32 -4.67 6.38
N ILE A 134 -1.66 -5.81 6.67
CA ILE A 134 -0.50 -5.87 7.57
C ILE A 134 0.67 -5.07 7.01
N ASN A 135 1.00 -5.27 5.73
CA ASN A 135 2.08 -4.54 5.08
C ASN A 135 1.80 -3.03 5.03
N ASP A 136 0.57 -2.67 4.69
CA ASP A 136 0.10 -1.29 4.63
C ASP A 136 0.17 -0.61 6.00
N LEU A 137 -0.19 -1.31 7.07
CA LEU A 137 -0.12 -0.80 8.43
C LEU A 137 1.32 -0.48 8.86
N ILE A 138 2.27 -1.33 8.49
CA ILE A 138 3.69 -1.12 8.81
C ILE A 138 4.25 0.10 8.05
N ASN A 139 3.83 0.29 6.80
CA ASN A 139 4.31 1.37 5.93
C ASN A 139 3.52 2.67 6.08
N ALA A 140 2.48 2.71 6.91
CA ALA A 140 1.66 3.89 7.12
C ALA A 140 2.46 5.03 7.77
N ASN A 141 2.50 6.20 7.11
CA ASN A 141 3.27 7.36 7.57
C ASN A 141 2.40 8.46 8.20
N THR A 142 1.07 8.34 8.12
CA THR A 142 0.10 9.29 8.69
C THR A 142 -0.96 8.57 9.48
N LEU A 143 -1.65 9.28 10.39
CA LEU A 143 -2.75 8.69 11.17
C LEU A 143 -3.87 8.19 10.26
N ARG A 144 -4.13 8.91 9.18
CA ARG A 144 -5.19 8.56 8.23
C ARG A 144 -4.83 7.31 7.42
N SER A 145 -3.59 7.19 6.92
CA SER A 145 -3.13 5.97 6.23
C SER A 145 -3.12 4.76 7.17
N LYS A 146 -2.76 4.95 8.45
CA LYS A 146 -2.85 3.90 9.48
C LYS A 146 -4.31 3.41 9.65
N ASN A 147 -5.28 4.32 9.75
CA ASN A 147 -6.69 3.95 9.93
C ASN A 147 -7.23 3.16 8.72
N LEU A 148 -6.88 3.57 7.50
CA LEU A 148 -7.23 2.84 6.29
C LEU A 148 -6.66 1.41 6.29
N ALA A 149 -5.38 1.26 6.65
CA ALA A 149 -4.74 -0.05 6.76
C ALA A 149 -5.41 -0.94 7.83
N LEU A 150 -5.82 -0.37 8.97
CA LEU A 150 -6.57 -1.09 10.01
C LEU A 150 -7.94 -1.57 9.52
N ASN A 151 -8.65 -0.79 8.70
CA ASN A 151 -9.92 -1.20 8.11
C ASN A 151 -9.74 -2.42 7.17
N THR A 152 -8.68 -2.42 6.36
CA THR A 152 -8.33 -3.57 5.50
C THR A 152 -7.97 -4.78 6.34
N LEU A 153 -7.12 -4.62 7.35
CA LEU A 153 -6.74 -5.67 8.29
C LEU A 153 -7.95 -6.26 9.04
N GLY A 154 -8.95 -5.43 9.36
CA GLY A 154 -10.22 -5.84 9.98
C GLY A 154 -11.11 -6.73 9.09
N GLY A 155 -10.72 -6.97 7.83
CA GLY A 155 -11.43 -7.84 6.89
C GLY A 155 -12.68 -7.20 6.27
N ASN A 156 -12.85 -5.88 6.37
CA ASN A 156 -14.01 -5.19 5.78
C ASN A 156 -14.03 -5.33 4.26
N ASN A 157 -12.86 -5.23 3.61
CA ASN A 157 -12.72 -5.44 2.16
C ASN A 157 -13.16 -6.84 1.75
N THR A 158 -12.71 -7.87 2.47
CA THR A 158 -13.07 -9.28 2.22
C THR A 158 -14.58 -9.48 2.34
N LYS A 159 -15.21 -8.91 3.37
CA LYS A 159 -16.67 -8.99 3.57
C LYS A 159 -17.45 -8.35 2.43
N LEU A 160 -17.02 -7.17 1.97
CA LEU A 160 -17.66 -6.46 0.86
C LEU A 160 -17.56 -7.28 -0.44
N ILE A 161 -16.36 -7.78 -0.76
CA ILE A 161 -16.15 -8.57 -1.98
C ILE A 161 -16.92 -9.89 -1.94
N ASN A 162 -16.99 -10.56 -0.79
CA ASN A 162 -17.80 -11.77 -0.64
C ASN A 162 -19.30 -11.48 -0.80
N LYS A 163 -19.81 -10.35 -0.28
CA LYS A 163 -21.19 -9.94 -0.52
C LYS A 163 -21.47 -9.78 -2.02
N ILE A 164 -20.61 -9.08 -2.76
CA ILE A 164 -20.72 -8.92 -4.22
C ILE A 164 -20.70 -10.28 -4.91
N LYS A 165 -19.81 -11.18 -4.50
CA LYS A 165 -19.73 -12.54 -5.02
C LYS A 165 -21.02 -13.32 -4.81
N GLU A 166 -21.61 -13.27 -3.61
CA GLU A 166 -22.87 -13.92 -3.29
C GLU A 166 -24.02 -13.41 -4.14
N GLU A 167 -24.13 -12.09 -4.36
CA GLU A 167 -25.16 -11.50 -5.21
C GLU A 167 -25.02 -11.93 -6.69
N ILE A 168 -23.79 -12.09 -7.18
CA ILE A 168 -23.52 -12.63 -8.53
C ILE A 168 -23.90 -14.11 -8.61
N LEU A 169 -23.56 -14.92 -7.60
CA LEU A 169 -23.92 -16.33 -7.56
C LEU A 169 -25.44 -16.53 -7.53
N LEU A 170 -26.18 -15.73 -6.77
CA LEU A 170 -27.63 -15.73 -6.76
C LEU A 170 -28.20 -15.39 -8.16
N SER A 171 -27.60 -14.44 -8.86
CA SER A 171 -28.01 -14.09 -10.22
C SER A 171 -27.75 -15.23 -11.21
N ILE A 172 -26.62 -15.95 -11.09
CA ILE A 172 -26.32 -17.14 -11.90
C ILE A 172 -27.35 -18.24 -11.60
N SER A 173 -27.62 -18.54 -10.32
CA SER A 173 -28.57 -19.58 -9.94
C SER A 173 -30.00 -19.29 -10.45
N SER A 174 -30.44 -18.00 -10.40
CA SER A 174 -31.72 -17.62 -11.00
C SER A 174 -31.76 -17.90 -12.49
N MET A 175 -30.68 -17.53 -13.21
CA MET A 175 -30.61 -17.78 -14.67
C MET A 175 -30.61 -19.27 -15.01
N GLU A 176 -29.86 -20.09 -14.27
CA GLU A 176 -29.80 -21.55 -14.48
C GLU A 176 -31.15 -22.22 -14.25
N TYR A 177 -31.92 -21.76 -13.24
CA TYR A 177 -33.26 -22.22 -13.03
C TYR A 177 -34.16 -21.98 -14.27
N TYR A 178 -34.02 -20.81 -14.92
CA TYR A 178 -34.77 -20.51 -16.15
C TYR A 178 -34.27 -21.29 -17.36
N ILE A 179 -33.00 -21.65 -17.45
CA ILE A 179 -32.45 -22.46 -18.54
C ILE A 179 -32.93 -23.94 -18.42
N GLU A 180 -32.96 -24.46 -17.21
CA GLU A 180 -33.37 -25.86 -16.98
C GLU A 180 -34.88 -26.07 -17.10
N ASP A 181 -35.67 -25.09 -16.73
CA ASP A 181 -37.14 -25.20 -16.75
C ASP A 181 -37.70 -24.85 -18.15
N GLN A 182 -37.49 -25.76 -19.11
CA GLN A 182 -37.96 -25.64 -20.51
C GLN A 182 -39.49 -25.51 -20.64
N TYR A 183 -40.26 -25.49 -19.56
CA TYR A 183 -41.70 -25.43 -19.50
C TYR A 183 -42.28 -24.03 -19.16
N ILE A 184 -41.47 -23.00 -19.14
CA ILE A 184 -41.99 -21.62 -18.94
C ILE A 184 -42.66 -21.15 -20.23
N GLU A 185 -43.92 -21.51 -20.39
CA GLU A 185 -44.79 -21.01 -21.49
C GLU A 185 -45.08 -19.50 -21.43
N ASN A 186 -44.53 -18.78 -20.44
CA ASN A 186 -44.75 -17.36 -20.23
C ASN A 186 -43.52 -16.50 -20.52
N ASP A 187 -43.39 -16.03 -21.74
CA ASP A 187 -42.37 -15.04 -22.16
C ASP A 187 -42.33 -13.78 -21.27
N LEU A 188 -43.46 -13.44 -20.61
CA LEU A 188 -43.58 -12.27 -19.72
C LEU A 188 -42.83 -12.45 -18.39
N GLU A 189 -42.86 -13.65 -17.78
CA GLU A 189 -42.18 -13.91 -16.53
C GLU A 189 -40.67 -13.98 -16.74
N ALA A 190 -40.21 -14.62 -17.82
CA ALA A 190 -38.81 -14.68 -18.21
C ALA A 190 -38.23 -13.28 -18.49
N ASN A 191 -38.96 -12.42 -19.21
CA ASN A 191 -38.53 -11.05 -19.48
C ASN A 191 -38.43 -10.21 -18.18
N ASN A 192 -39.39 -10.33 -17.27
CA ASN A 192 -39.36 -9.65 -15.98
C ASN A 192 -38.13 -10.03 -15.13
N GLU A 193 -37.76 -11.32 -15.12
CA GLU A 193 -36.56 -11.76 -14.37
C GLU A 193 -35.27 -11.32 -15.04
N LEU A 194 -35.23 -11.29 -16.37
CA LEU A 194 -34.10 -10.73 -17.11
C LEU A 194 -33.88 -9.25 -16.77
N ASP A 195 -34.95 -8.46 -16.74
CA ASP A 195 -34.88 -7.03 -16.38
C ASP A 195 -34.51 -6.85 -14.91
N ASN A 196 -34.99 -7.70 -14.02
CA ASN A 196 -34.57 -7.74 -12.61
C ASN A 196 -33.09 -8.05 -12.48
N THR A 197 -32.58 -9.04 -13.21
CA THR A 197 -31.16 -9.41 -13.22
C THR A 197 -30.29 -8.27 -13.80
N LYS A 198 -30.71 -7.63 -14.89
CA LYS A 198 -30.02 -6.43 -15.41
C LYS A 198 -29.93 -5.33 -14.36
N SER A 199 -31.02 -5.09 -13.62
CA SER A 199 -31.07 -4.09 -12.56
C SER A 199 -30.14 -4.44 -11.41
N LYS A 200 -30.06 -5.72 -11.00
CA LYS A 200 -29.14 -6.22 -9.97
C LYS A 200 -27.69 -6.00 -10.41
N ILE A 201 -27.33 -6.43 -11.62
CA ILE A 201 -25.98 -6.26 -12.17
C ILE A 201 -25.61 -4.77 -12.26
N GLN A 202 -26.56 -3.89 -12.66
CA GLN A 202 -26.29 -2.45 -12.69
C GLN A 202 -26.00 -1.89 -11.30
N LYS A 203 -26.73 -2.29 -10.27
CA LYS A 203 -26.47 -1.87 -8.89
C LYS A 203 -25.07 -2.31 -8.42
N LEU A 204 -24.66 -3.53 -8.77
CA LEU A 204 -23.31 -4.02 -8.47
C LEU A 204 -22.22 -3.21 -9.20
N ILE A 205 -22.45 -2.85 -10.47
CA ILE A 205 -21.55 -1.98 -11.23
C ILE A 205 -21.42 -0.60 -10.55
N ASP A 206 -22.52 -0.03 -10.11
CA ASP A 206 -22.54 1.29 -9.46
C ASP A 206 -21.85 1.24 -8.09
N GLU A 207 -22.08 0.20 -7.29
CA GLU A 207 -21.40 -0.05 -6.00
C GLU A 207 -19.88 -0.19 -6.22
N ILE A 208 -19.44 -1.01 -7.18
CA ILE A 208 -18.02 -1.19 -7.48
C ILE A 208 -17.39 0.11 -7.98
N ASN A 209 -18.06 0.85 -8.86
CA ASN A 209 -17.54 2.13 -9.36
C ASN A 209 -17.42 3.19 -8.25
N TYR A 210 -18.34 3.22 -7.30
CA TYR A 210 -18.24 4.07 -6.10
C TYR A 210 -16.99 3.72 -5.28
N HIS A 211 -16.76 2.43 -4.99
CA HIS A 211 -15.56 1.98 -4.28
C HIS A 211 -14.28 2.22 -5.07
N LEU A 212 -14.32 2.08 -6.40
CA LEU A 212 -13.19 2.34 -7.28
C LEU A 212 -12.78 3.82 -7.26
N GLN A 213 -13.74 4.75 -7.26
CA GLN A 213 -13.46 6.18 -7.14
C GLN A 213 -12.83 6.52 -5.79
N ASN A 214 -13.38 5.98 -4.70
CA ASN A 214 -12.84 6.17 -3.36
C ASN A 214 -11.45 5.56 -3.22
N THR A 215 -11.21 4.37 -3.77
CA THR A 215 -9.90 3.73 -3.77
C THR A 215 -8.83 4.58 -4.45
N LYS A 216 -9.15 5.22 -5.59
CA LYS A 216 -8.24 6.14 -6.27
C LYS A 216 -7.83 7.33 -5.40
N LYS A 217 -8.79 7.90 -4.65
CA LYS A 217 -8.53 9.00 -3.69
C LYS A 217 -7.73 8.50 -2.47
N ASN A 218 -8.09 7.34 -1.93
CA ASN A 218 -7.40 6.73 -0.80
C ASN A 218 -5.95 6.36 -1.11
N ASN A 219 -5.64 6.07 -2.36
CA ASN A 219 -4.26 5.83 -2.81
C ASN A 219 -3.36 7.06 -2.58
N PHE A 220 -3.90 8.29 -2.73
CA PHE A 220 -3.18 9.51 -2.35
C PHE A 220 -2.95 9.63 -0.85
N ILE A 221 -3.91 9.18 -0.03
CA ILE A 221 -3.77 9.20 1.43
C ILE A 221 -2.67 8.22 1.87
N TYR A 222 -2.56 7.07 1.21
CA TYR A 222 -1.61 6.03 1.57
C TYR A 222 -0.20 6.29 1.02
N LYS A 223 -0.06 6.50 -0.28
CA LYS A 223 1.23 6.75 -0.94
C LYS A 223 1.76 8.16 -0.72
N GLY A 224 0.88 9.10 -0.38
CA GLY A 224 1.14 10.52 -0.44
C GLY A 224 0.93 11.10 -1.84
N VAL A 225 0.98 12.42 -1.92
CA VAL A 225 0.81 13.20 -3.13
C VAL A 225 2.13 13.81 -3.55
N ASN A 226 2.57 13.57 -4.77
CA ASN A 226 3.74 14.18 -5.36
C ASN A 226 3.39 15.56 -5.93
N VAL A 227 3.91 16.61 -5.32
CA VAL A 227 3.69 17.99 -5.75
C VAL A 227 4.96 18.55 -6.40
N GLY A 228 4.89 18.82 -7.69
CA GLY A 228 6.00 19.42 -8.44
C GLY A 228 5.98 20.94 -8.37
N ILE A 229 7.09 21.55 -7.99
CA ILE A 229 7.24 23.02 -7.96
C ILE A 229 8.02 23.46 -9.19
N ILE A 230 7.38 24.24 -10.08
CA ILE A 230 7.96 24.70 -11.34
C ILE A 230 7.90 26.23 -11.43
N GLY A 231 8.97 26.83 -11.91
CA GLY A 231 9.08 28.28 -12.09
C GLY A 231 10.50 28.72 -12.42
N LYS A 232 10.67 29.96 -12.88
CA LYS A 232 12.00 30.57 -13.21
C LYS A 232 12.95 30.54 -12.01
N SER A 233 14.24 30.77 -12.29
CA SER A 233 15.22 31.00 -11.22
C SER A 233 14.79 32.21 -10.38
N ASN A 234 15.07 32.17 -9.07
CA ASN A 234 14.78 33.25 -8.12
C ASN A 234 13.30 33.66 -7.96
N VAL A 235 12.35 32.86 -8.46
CA VAL A 235 10.90 33.09 -8.27
C VAL A 235 10.43 32.79 -6.85
N GLY A 236 11.28 32.20 -6.01
CA GLY A 236 10.97 31.88 -4.61
C GLY A 236 10.61 30.40 -4.34
N LYS A 237 11.01 29.45 -5.22
CA LYS A 237 10.76 28.00 -5.02
C LYS A 237 11.30 27.49 -3.69
N SER A 238 12.60 27.68 -3.43
CA SER A 238 13.24 27.22 -2.19
C SER A 238 12.70 27.94 -0.95
N THR A 239 12.32 29.22 -1.09
CA THR A 239 11.72 30.02 0.00
C THR A 239 10.33 29.43 0.35
N LEU A 240 9.53 29.10 -0.66
CA LEU A 240 8.24 28.48 -0.48
C LEU A 240 8.38 27.10 0.17
N LEU A 241 9.26 26.25 -0.34
CA LEU A 241 9.50 24.92 0.23
C LEU A 241 9.94 25.02 1.70
N ASN A 242 10.87 25.90 2.02
CA ASN A 242 11.31 26.12 3.40
C ASN A 242 10.18 26.62 4.31
N ALA A 243 9.30 27.50 3.81
CA ALA A 243 8.16 27.99 4.56
C ALA A 243 7.14 26.86 4.82
N LEU A 244 6.89 26.00 3.84
CA LEU A 244 6.02 24.81 3.98
C LEU A 244 6.58 23.85 5.01
N LEU A 245 7.88 23.53 4.94
CA LEU A 245 8.55 22.62 5.87
C LEU A 245 8.64 23.14 7.32
N LYS A 246 8.67 24.45 7.51
CA LYS A 246 8.69 25.05 8.86
C LYS A 246 7.34 25.09 9.53
N LYS A 247 6.27 25.30 8.77
CA LYS A 247 4.92 25.57 9.30
C LYS A 247 4.10 24.32 9.49
N GLU A 248 4.30 23.35 8.62
CA GLU A 248 3.57 22.08 8.66
C GLU A 248 4.43 21.01 9.35
N LYS A 249 3.77 19.94 9.81
CA LYS A 249 4.45 18.85 10.49
C LYS A 249 5.35 18.11 9.48
N ALA A 250 6.66 18.35 9.57
CA ALA A 250 7.62 17.63 8.73
C ALA A 250 7.60 16.13 9.10
N ILE A 251 7.45 15.28 8.10
CA ILE A 251 7.56 13.84 8.28
C ILE A 251 9.05 13.51 8.26
N VAL A 252 9.60 13.22 9.45
CA VAL A 252 11.00 12.81 9.57
C VAL A 252 11.11 11.35 9.17
N SER A 253 11.76 11.05 8.05
CA SER A 253 12.15 9.68 7.69
C SER A 253 13.12 9.16 8.76
N SER A 254 12.72 8.16 9.51
CA SER A 254 13.51 7.57 10.59
C SER A 254 14.54 6.53 10.11
N ILE A 255 14.77 6.38 8.82
CA ILE A 255 15.72 5.41 8.27
C ILE A 255 17.05 6.11 7.98
N PRO A 256 18.10 5.92 8.79
CA PRO A 256 19.44 6.43 8.49
C PRO A 256 20.00 5.70 7.26
N GLY A 257 20.40 6.43 6.23
CA GLY A 257 21.10 5.88 5.06
C GLY A 257 20.40 6.02 3.72
N THR A 258 19.15 6.52 3.65
CA THR A 258 18.43 6.76 2.39
C THR A 258 18.68 8.14 1.77
N THR A 259 19.60 8.93 2.34
CA THR A 259 19.86 10.35 1.98
C THR A 259 20.79 10.52 0.77
N ARG A 260 20.80 9.64 -0.23
CA ARG A 260 21.59 9.85 -1.46
C ARG A 260 20.82 10.38 -2.66
N ASP A 261 19.50 10.44 -2.59
CA ASP A 261 18.67 10.96 -3.68
C ASP A 261 17.91 12.20 -3.22
N VAL A 262 18.07 13.31 -3.96
CA VAL A 262 17.31 14.57 -4.03
C VAL A 262 16.56 14.92 -2.73
N VAL A 263 16.90 16.06 -2.11
CA VAL A 263 16.20 16.61 -0.93
C VAL A 263 14.72 16.82 -1.28
N GLU A 264 13.94 15.81 -1.00
CA GLU A 264 12.48 15.84 -1.04
C GLU A 264 12.02 16.39 0.30
N GLY A 265 11.22 17.46 0.26
CA GLY A 265 10.55 17.97 1.46
C GLY A 265 9.24 17.20 1.65
N GLU A 266 9.07 16.53 2.78
CA GLU A 266 7.83 15.84 3.11
C GLU A 266 7.11 16.58 4.24
N ILE A 267 5.82 16.85 4.06
CA ILE A 267 4.95 17.41 5.11
C ILE A 267 3.65 16.62 5.22
N GLU A 268 2.97 16.78 6.35
CA GLU A 268 1.63 16.25 6.56
C GLU A 268 0.61 17.39 6.48
N LEU A 269 -0.33 17.31 5.53
CA LEU A 269 -1.48 18.21 5.41
C LEU A 269 -2.77 17.43 5.66
N SER A 270 -3.49 17.75 6.73
CA SER A 270 -4.77 17.11 7.09
C SER A 270 -4.71 15.56 7.08
N GLY A 271 -3.61 15.00 7.58
CA GLY A 271 -3.41 13.56 7.63
C GLY A 271 -2.96 12.92 6.31
N ILE A 272 -2.57 13.73 5.31
CA ILE A 272 -2.09 13.27 4.01
C ILE A 272 -0.62 13.67 3.86
N LYS A 273 0.22 12.73 3.45
CA LYS A 273 1.62 12.97 3.13
C LYS A 273 1.73 13.73 1.80
N ILE A 274 2.36 14.88 1.80
CA ILE A 274 2.69 15.66 0.61
C ILE A 274 4.20 15.62 0.40
N ILE A 275 4.61 15.19 -0.78
CA ILE A 275 6.00 15.04 -1.18
C ILE A 275 6.32 16.12 -2.22
N PHE A 276 7.16 17.09 -1.86
CA PHE A 276 7.58 18.13 -2.78
C PHE A 276 8.83 17.69 -3.55
N ASN A 277 8.66 17.49 -4.85
CA ASN A 277 9.76 17.25 -5.76
C ASN A 277 10.46 18.57 -6.12
N ASP A 278 11.66 18.80 -5.61
CA ASP A 278 12.37 20.08 -5.78
C ASP A 278 13.15 20.17 -7.10
N THR A 279 12.95 21.30 -7.76
CA THR A 279 13.78 21.75 -8.88
C THR A 279 15.02 22.55 -8.43
N ALA A 280 15.18 22.83 -7.11
CA ALA A 280 16.22 23.74 -6.59
C ALA A 280 17.64 23.15 -6.52
N GLY A 281 17.83 21.85 -6.79
CA GLY A 281 19.18 21.26 -6.91
C GLY A 281 20.03 21.78 -8.08
N ILE A 282 19.59 22.83 -8.76
CA ILE A 282 20.30 23.42 -9.89
C ILE A 282 21.03 24.68 -9.44
N ARG A 283 22.16 24.53 -8.72
CA ARG A 283 23.21 25.54 -8.71
C ARG A 283 23.94 25.43 -10.05
N LEU A 284 23.64 26.36 -10.97
CA LEU A 284 24.00 26.26 -12.37
C LEU A 284 25.13 27.20 -12.74
N THR A 285 26.18 26.67 -13.34
CA THR A 285 27.18 27.41 -14.11
C THR A 285 26.76 27.58 -15.58
N LYS A 286 27.02 28.71 -16.18
CA LYS A 286 26.30 29.33 -17.31
C LYS A 286 26.18 28.60 -18.67
N ASN A 287 26.82 27.49 -18.98
CA ASN A 287 26.90 27.01 -20.38
C ASN A 287 26.57 25.54 -20.70
N ARG A 288 26.20 24.69 -19.74
CA ARG A 288 25.70 23.31 -19.99
C ARG A 288 24.31 22.99 -19.42
N ILE A 289 23.62 23.95 -19.07
CA ILE A 289 22.64 24.02 -17.97
C ILE A 289 21.18 24.02 -18.45
N GLU A 290 20.92 24.65 -19.58
CA GLU A 290 19.55 24.77 -20.10
C GLU A 290 18.94 23.37 -20.43
N ASN A 291 19.72 22.51 -21.08
CA ASN A 291 19.24 21.17 -21.48
C ASN A 291 19.08 20.19 -20.31
N LEU A 292 19.90 20.29 -19.26
CA LEU A 292 19.77 19.49 -18.02
C LEU A 292 18.59 19.98 -17.17
N GLY A 293 18.35 21.27 -17.10
CA GLY A 293 17.22 21.87 -16.41
C GLY A 293 15.88 21.51 -17.03
N ILE A 294 15.81 21.47 -18.36
CA ILE A 294 14.63 21.08 -19.10
C ILE A 294 14.32 19.58 -18.88
N LYS A 295 15.32 18.69 -18.96
CA LYS A 295 15.11 17.25 -18.71
C LYS A 295 14.58 16.98 -17.30
N LYS A 296 15.17 17.62 -16.27
CA LYS A 296 14.68 17.50 -14.89
C LYS A 296 13.25 18.04 -14.72
N THR A 297 12.93 19.16 -15.35
CA THR A 297 11.55 19.68 -15.33
C THR A 297 10.57 18.69 -15.94
N TYR A 298 10.94 18.00 -17.03
CA TYR A 298 10.11 16.94 -17.62
C TYR A 298 9.92 15.77 -16.67
N GLU A 299 10.94 15.31 -15.98
CA GLU A 299 10.86 14.23 -15.00
C GLU A 299 9.94 14.60 -13.83
N ILE A 300 10.05 15.82 -13.31
CA ILE A 300 9.19 16.33 -12.24
C ILE A 300 7.74 16.39 -12.71
N ILE A 301 7.47 16.98 -13.88
CA ILE A 301 6.12 17.01 -14.44
C ILE A 301 5.56 15.61 -14.56
N LYS A 302 6.35 14.65 -15.06
CA LYS A 302 5.89 13.26 -15.24
C LYS A 302 5.53 12.58 -13.92
N LYS A 303 6.36 12.77 -12.89
CA LYS A 303 6.19 12.11 -11.58
C LYS A 303 5.15 12.79 -10.69
N SER A 304 4.82 14.07 -10.92
CA SER A 304 3.93 14.82 -10.04
C SER A 304 2.45 14.53 -10.30
N ASP A 305 1.69 14.46 -9.22
CA ASP A 305 0.22 14.36 -9.21
C ASP A 305 -0.42 15.74 -9.30
N LEU A 306 0.24 16.78 -8.79
CA LEU A 306 -0.15 18.17 -8.84
C LEU A 306 1.06 19.04 -9.14
N LEU A 307 0.86 20.11 -9.92
CA LEU A 307 1.92 21.07 -10.25
C LEU A 307 1.61 22.44 -9.65
N LEU A 308 2.59 23.01 -8.94
CA LEU A 308 2.60 24.42 -8.54
C LEU A 308 3.42 25.22 -9.56
N LEU A 309 2.75 26.05 -10.35
CA LEU A 309 3.36 26.88 -11.37
C LEU A 309 3.65 28.27 -10.75
N LEU A 310 4.92 28.50 -10.37
CA LEU A 310 5.33 29.71 -9.67
C LEU A 310 5.79 30.82 -10.62
N SER A 311 5.27 32.02 -10.41
CA SER A 311 5.73 33.22 -11.05
C SER A 311 5.67 34.42 -10.11
N ASP A 312 6.61 35.36 -10.26
CA ASP A 312 6.60 36.67 -9.59
C ASP A 312 6.18 37.80 -10.56
N THR A 313 6.08 37.49 -11.87
CA THR A 313 5.67 38.42 -12.92
C THR A 313 4.41 37.91 -13.66
N ASN A 314 4.58 37.14 -14.72
CA ASN A 314 3.51 36.57 -15.53
C ASN A 314 3.71 35.04 -15.71
N PHE A 315 2.73 34.37 -16.31
CA PHE A 315 2.76 32.93 -16.53
C PHE A 315 3.11 32.54 -17.99
N ASP A 316 3.66 33.46 -18.81
CA ASP A 316 3.90 33.23 -20.24
C ASP A 316 4.86 32.07 -20.52
N MET A 317 5.84 31.82 -19.63
CA MET A 317 6.73 30.64 -19.77
C MET A 317 5.99 29.30 -19.83
N PHE A 318 4.82 29.21 -19.21
CA PHE A 318 4.03 27.99 -19.20
C PHE A 318 3.13 27.86 -20.44
N LYS A 319 3.04 28.91 -21.26
CA LYS A 319 2.32 28.92 -22.56
C LYS A 319 3.17 28.36 -23.70
N GLU A 320 4.47 28.14 -23.50
CA GLU A 320 5.34 27.50 -24.48
C GLU A 320 4.79 26.11 -24.86
N LYS A 321 4.70 25.81 -26.18
CA LYS A 321 4.07 24.58 -26.72
C LYS A 321 4.56 23.30 -26.05
N LYS A 322 5.88 23.23 -25.77
CA LYS A 322 6.50 22.03 -25.16
C LYS A 322 6.07 21.83 -23.70
N ILE A 323 6.00 22.88 -22.91
CA ILE A 323 5.58 22.82 -21.50
C ILE A 323 4.07 22.64 -21.43
N LEU A 324 3.32 23.39 -22.23
CA LEU A 324 1.87 23.34 -22.27
C LEU A 324 1.34 21.93 -22.57
N SER A 325 1.95 21.21 -23.54
CA SER A 325 1.56 19.85 -23.86
C SER A 325 1.72 18.87 -22.71
N LEU A 326 2.68 19.08 -21.82
CA LEU A 326 2.96 18.22 -20.65
C LEU A 326 2.06 18.51 -19.46
N ILE A 327 1.70 19.78 -19.24
CA ILE A 327 0.89 20.20 -18.10
C ILE A 327 -0.61 20.12 -18.40
N LYS A 328 -1.02 20.06 -19.69
CA LYS A 328 -2.44 20.13 -20.13
C LYS A 328 -3.36 19.14 -19.44
N ASN A 329 -2.87 17.96 -19.13
CA ASN A 329 -3.65 16.86 -18.53
C ASN A 329 -3.37 16.66 -17.03
N LYS A 330 -2.66 17.61 -16.37
CA LYS A 330 -2.34 17.51 -14.95
C LYS A 330 -3.00 18.62 -14.15
N PRO A 331 -3.47 18.32 -12.93
CA PRO A 331 -3.92 19.38 -12.03
C PRO A 331 -2.80 20.40 -11.79
N CYS A 332 -3.10 21.68 -11.97
CA CYS A 332 -2.15 22.76 -11.79
C CYS A 332 -2.73 23.84 -10.89
N ILE A 333 -1.86 24.50 -10.11
CA ILE A 333 -2.17 25.71 -9.36
C ILE A 333 -1.16 26.79 -9.79
N LYS A 334 -1.64 27.91 -10.31
CA LYS A 334 -0.85 29.08 -10.65
C LYS A 334 -0.63 29.93 -9.41
N VAL A 335 0.60 29.97 -8.93
CA VAL A 335 0.98 30.64 -7.68
C VAL A 335 1.78 31.91 -7.97
N LYS A 336 1.24 33.05 -7.62
CA LYS A 336 1.94 34.33 -7.64
C LYS A 336 2.72 34.53 -6.34
N THR A 337 4.03 34.59 -6.44
CA THR A 337 4.93 34.77 -5.30
C THR A 337 5.24 36.25 -5.03
N LYS A 338 5.91 36.55 -3.91
CA LYS A 338 6.35 37.90 -3.52
C LYS A 338 5.19 38.89 -3.41
N LYS A 339 4.04 38.47 -2.88
CA LYS A 339 2.86 39.32 -2.62
C LYS A 339 3.21 40.61 -1.83
N ASP A 340 4.23 40.50 -0.96
CA ASP A 340 4.74 41.59 -0.14
C ASP A 340 5.40 42.73 -0.93
N LEU A 341 5.90 42.44 -2.14
CA LEU A 341 6.57 43.42 -3.01
C LEU A 341 5.61 44.01 -4.06
N ASN A 342 4.53 43.32 -4.40
CA ASN A 342 3.58 43.76 -5.44
C ASN A 342 2.39 44.51 -4.84
N LYS A 343 2.50 45.85 -4.80
CA LYS A 343 1.37 46.74 -4.55
C LYS A 343 0.61 46.97 -5.87
N LYS A 344 -0.59 46.38 -5.99
CA LYS A 344 -1.57 46.56 -7.10
C LYS A 344 -1.04 46.16 -8.49
N GLY A 345 -1.30 44.95 -8.93
CA GLY A 345 -1.22 44.53 -10.33
C GLY A 345 -2.61 44.12 -10.81
N LYS A 346 -2.90 44.36 -12.10
CA LYS A 346 -4.08 43.97 -12.85
C LYS A 346 -4.43 42.51 -12.58
N GLU A 347 -5.73 42.15 -12.79
CA GLU A 347 -6.24 40.77 -12.80
C GLU A 347 -5.25 39.80 -13.45
N ASP A 348 -4.47 39.10 -12.61
CA ASP A 348 -3.48 38.15 -13.06
C ASP A 348 -4.17 36.75 -13.18
N GLU A 349 -3.75 35.96 -14.16
CA GLU A 349 -4.15 34.56 -14.37
C GLU A 349 -3.77 33.63 -13.18
N ALA A 350 -3.49 34.18 -11.98
CA ALA A 350 -3.06 33.42 -10.81
C ALA A 350 -4.26 32.86 -10.03
N ASP A 351 -4.17 31.60 -9.64
CA ASP A 351 -5.16 30.99 -8.73
C ASP A 351 -4.97 31.50 -7.28
N ILE A 352 -3.73 31.88 -6.91
CA ILE A 352 -3.42 32.34 -5.56
C ILE A 352 -2.20 33.25 -5.51
N PHE A 353 -2.21 34.19 -4.54
CA PHE A 353 -1.11 35.12 -4.22
C PHE A 353 -0.56 34.81 -2.85
N ILE A 354 0.76 34.57 -2.73
CA ILE A 354 1.43 34.22 -1.48
C ILE A 354 2.65 35.09 -1.21
N SER A 355 3.00 35.27 0.08
CA SER A 355 4.31 35.70 0.52
C SER A 355 4.95 34.62 1.40
N ALA A 356 5.85 33.84 0.81
CA ALA A 356 6.57 32.81 1.53
C ALA A 356 7.48 33.36 2.64
N LEU A 357 7.99 34.58 2.49
CA LEU A 357 8.78 35.26 3.52
C LEU A 357 7.95 35.66 4.75
N LYS A 358 6.67 36.00 4.57
CA LYS A 358 5.73 36.30 5.68
C LYS A 358 4.98 35.09 6.16
N GLU A 359 5.36 33.90 5.70
CA GLU A 359 4.71 32.61 6.03
C GLU A 359 3.19 32.60 5.75
N ASP A 360 2.70 33.43 4.79
CA ASP A 360 1.31 33.44 4.33
C ASP A 360 1.09 32.33 3.31
N ILE A 361 1.12 31.08 3.77
CA ILE A 361 1.05 29.86 2.93
C ILE A 361 -0.19 29.01 3.16
N LYS A 362 -0.94 29.24 4.25
CA LYS A 362 -2.14 28.47 4.59
C LYS A 362 -3.17 28.43 3.44
N PRO A 363 -3.48 29.54 2.76
CA PRO A 363 -4.41 29.50 1.62
C PRO A 363 -3.93 28.60 0.47
N LEU A 364 -2.61 28.44 0.30
CA LEU A 364 -2.05 27.52 -0.70
C LEU A 364 -2.21 26.06 -0.28
N THR A 365 -1.97 25.74 0.99
CA THR A 365 -2.16 24.36 1.48
C THR A 365 -3.62 23.92 1.38
N ASP A 366 -4.57 24.80 1.71
CA ASP A 366 -6.00 24.55 1.57
C ASP A 366 -6.40 24.35 0.09
N LEU A 367 -5.82 25.15 -0.82
CA LEU A 367 -6.07 25.05 -2.25
C LEU A 367 -5.50 23.74 -2.85
N ILE A 368 -4.33 23.28 -2.37
CA ILE A 368 -3.76 21.99 -2.76
C ILE A 368 -4.74 20.84 -2.45
N LEU A 369 -5.25 20.79 -1.22
CA LEU A 369 -6.19 19.75 -0.80
C LEU A 369 -7.51 19.82 -1.59
N LYS A 370 -8.02 21.03 -1.82
CA LYS A 370 -9.24 21.26 -2.62
C LYS A 370 -9.07 20.83 -4.07
N LYS A 371 -7.94 21.17 -4.70
CA LYS A 371 -7.66 20.85 -6.12
C LYS A 371 -7.57 19.36 -6.39
N LEU A 372 -7.16 18.59 -5.39
CA LEU A 372 -7.05 17.12 -5.44
C LEU A 372 -8.31 16.42 -4.92
N ASP A 373 -9.35 17.17 -4.52
CA ASP A 373 -10.59 16.65 -3.94
C ASP A 373 -10.33 15.72 -2.72
N LEU A 374 -9.41 16.14 -1.85
CA LEU A 374 -8.96 15.37 -0.71
C LEU A 374 -9.53 15.86 0.64
N LEU A 375 -10.33 16.94 0.64
CA LEU A 375 -10.90 17.50 1.87
C LEU A 375 -11.96 16.60 2.51
N ASN A 376 -12.78 15.93 1.67
CA ASN A 376 -13.93 15.12 2.08
C ASN A 376 -13.81 13.68 1.57
N VAL A 377 -12.61 13.08 1.63
CA VAL A 377 -12.46 11.68 1.25
C VAL A 377 -12.96 10.82 2.41
N GLU A 378 -14.02 10.07 2.18
CA GLU A 378 -14.43 9.01 3.11
C GLU A 378 -13.30 7.98 3.24
N GLU A 379 -13.04 7.52 4.46
CA GLU A 379 -12.10 6.45 4.71
C GLU A 379 -12.65 5.17 4.05
N GLY A 380 -12.18 4.90 2.83
CA GLY A 380 -12.66 3.80 2.00
C GLY A 380 -12.03 2.46 2.38
N TYR A 381 -12.45 1.43 1.66
CA TYR A 381 -12.04 0.05 1.92
C TYR A 381 -10.75 -0.34 1.21
N PHE A 382 -10.43 0.22 0.03
CA PHE A 382 -9.36 -0.24 -0.85
C PHE A 382 -8.21 0.76 -0.91
N LEU A 383 -6.98 0.29 -1.02
CA LEU A 383 -5.79 1.13 -0.83
C LEU A 383 -4.77 1.07 -1.97
N GLY A 384 -4.61 -0.05 -2.63
CA GLY A 384 -3.49 -0.31 -3.53
C GLY A 384 -3.82 -0.25 -5.02
N GLN A 385 -2.79 -0.24 -5.86
CA GLN A 385 -2.96 -0.33 -7.31
C GLN A 385 -3.59 -1.68 -7.72
N ARG A 386 -3.23 -2.75 -7.04
CA ARG A 386 -3.82 -4.08 -7.23
C ARG A 386 -5.35 -4.04 -7.07
N ASP A 387 -5.84 -3.35 -6.05
CA ASP A 387 -7.28 -3.23 -5.78
C ASP A 387 -7.98 -2.46 -6.91
N VAL A 388 -7.37 -1.36 -7.37
CA VAL A 388 -7.86 -0.58 -8.53
C VAL A 388 -7.95 -1.45 -9.79
N ASP A 389 -6.93 -2.26 -10.06
CA ASP A 389 -6.86 -3.09 -11.25
C ASP A 389 -7.94 -4.18 -11.23
N TYR A 390 -8.10 -4.89 -10.10
CA TYR A 390 -9.13 -5.92 -9.96
C TYR A 390 -10.54 -5.35 -9.99
N LEU A 391 -10.83 -4.28 -9.26
CA LEU A 391 -12.14 -3.63 -9.27
C LEU A 391 -12.50 -3.11 -10.67
N THR A 392 -11.53 -2.57 -11.40
CA THR A 392 -11.72 -2.13 -12.78
C THR A 392 -12.05 -3.31 -13.70
N LYS A 393 -11.32 -4.43 -13.56
CA LYS A 393 -11.55 -5.66 -14.33
C LYS A 393 -12.95 -6.22 -14.05
N ILE A 394 -13.33 -6.33 -12.77
CA ILE A 394 -14.65 -6.81 -12.34
C ILE A 394 -15.77 -5.91 -12.87
N SER A 395 -15.64 -4.59 -12.74
CA SER A 395 -16.63 -3.63 -13.26
C SER A 395 -16.84 -3.77 -14.77
N ASN A 396 -15.75 -3.92 -15.53
CA ASN A 396 -15.85 -4.07 -16.99
C ASN A 396 -16.47 -5.43 -17.38
N GLN A 397 -16.11 -6.51 -16.71
CA GLN A 397 -16.70 -7.84 -16.94
C GLN A 397 -18.19 -7.87 -16.61
N LEU A 398 -18.63 -7.19 -15.53
CA LEU A 398 -20.06 -7.04 -15.21
C LEU A 398 -20.82 -6.25 -16.28
N LYS A 399 -20.21 -5.19 -16.85
CA LYS A 399 -20.80 -4.43 -17.97
C LYS A 399 -20.97 -5.34 -19.19
N ASP A 400 -19.94 -6.10 -19.54
CA ASP A 400 -19.99 -7.03 -20.67
C ASP A 400 -21.05 -8.14 -20.46
N ALA A 401 -21.20 -8.62 -19.21
CA ALA A 401 -22.27 -9.57 -18.86
C ALA A 401 -23.66 -8.92 -18.99
N ARG A 402 -23.84 -7.70 -18.48
CA ARG A 402 -25.11 -6.97 -18.57
C ARG A 402 -25.50 -6.70 -20.03
N GLU A 403 -24.55 -6.32 -20.90
CA GLU A 403 -24.79 -6.04 -22.31
C GLU A 403 -25.19 -7.27 -23.11
N SER A 404 -24.82 -8.47 -22.66
CA SER A 404 -25.23 -9.72 -23.31
C SER A 404 -26.67 -10.14 -23.00
N ILE A 405 -27.36 -9.49 -22.06
CA ILE A 405 -28.77 -9.77 -21.76
C ILE A 405 -29.67 -8.92 -22.67
N ASN A 406 -29.76 -9.23 -23.94
CA ASN A 406 -30.67 -8.50 -24.84
C ASN A 406 -31.81 -9.36 -25.39
N ILE A 407 -31.63 -10.69 -25.41
CA ILE A 407 -32.57 -11.66 -25.95
C ILE A 407 -32.61 -12.88 -25.01
N ILE A 408 -33.78 -13.53 -24.88
CA ILE A 408 -33.97 -14.71 -24.02
C ILE A 408 -32.94 -15.82 -24.32
N ASN A 409 -32.56 -16.00 -25.56
CA ASN A 409 -31.57 -17.00 -26.00
C ASN A 409 -30.13 -16.69 -25.58
N GLU A 410 -29.85 -15.58 -24.91
CA GLU A 410 -28.51 -15.15 -24.47
C GLU A 410 -28.31 -15.25 -22.95
N ILE A 411 -29.24 -15.87 -22.20
CA ILE A 411 -29.14 -16.07 -20.73
C ILE A 411 -27.91 -16.91 -20.40
N GLU A 412 -27.63 -17.99 -21.18
CA GLU A 412 -26.45 -18.83 -21.02
C GLU A 412 -25.16 -18.03 -21.14
N ILE A 413 -25.08 -17.16 -22.15
CA ILE A 413 -23.91 -16.30 -22.40
C ILE A 413 -23.69 -15.36 -21.21
N CYS A 414 -24.76 -14.79 -20.65
CA CYS A 414 -24.64 -13.95 -19.46
C CYS A 414 -24.18 -14.74 -18.24
N SER A 415 -24.74 -15.92 -17.99
CA SER A 415 -24.34 -16.82 -16.89
C SER A 415 -22.85 -17.15 -17.00
N ASP A 416 -22.37 -17.53 -18.19
CA ASP A 416 -20.95 -17.81 -18.43
C ASP A 416 -20.06 -16.60 -18.16
N LYS A 417 -20.45 -15.41 -18.61
CA LYS A 417 -19.72 -14.17 -18.33
C LYS A 417 -19.69 -13.85 -16.84
N LEU A 418 -20.77 -14.07 -16.10
CA LEU A 418 -20.80 -13.88 -14.65
C LEU A 418 -19.90 -14.90 -13.94
N ARG A 419 -19.76 -16.14 -14.43
CA ARG A 419 -18.80 -17.13 -13.93
C ARG A 419 -17.35 -16.63 -14.09
N VAL A 420 -17.04 -15.94 -15.19
CA VAL A 420 -15.73 -15.29 -15.37
C VAL A 420 -15.50 -14.19 -14.33
N VAL A 421 -16.53 -13.43 -13.94
CA VAL A 421 -16.45 -12.46 -12.83
C VAL A 421 -16.13 -13.16 -11.51
N ILE A 422 -16.82 -14.26 -11.20
CA ILE A 422 -16.56 -15.08 -9.99
C ILE A 422 -15.10 -15.55 -9.96
N ASN A 423 -14.56 -16.03 -11.07
CA ASN A 423 -13.16 -16.46 -11.15
C ASN A 423 -12.21 -15.28 -10.88
N THR A 424 -12.51 -14.09 -11.40
CA THR A 424 -11.72 -12.87 -11.13
C THR A 424 -11.79 -12.47 -9.65
N ILE A 425 -12.96 -12.59 -9.02
CA ILE A 425 -13.11 -12.34 -7.58
C ILE A 425 -12.33 -13.36 -6.76
N ASN A 426 -12.38 -14.64 -7.11
CA ASN A 426 -11.61 -15.69 -6.44
C ASN A 426 -10.09 -15.43 -6.56
N GLU A 427 -9.63 -15.01 -7.74
CA GLU A 427 -8.24 -14.60 -7.96
C GLU A 427 -7.85 -13.42 -7.07
N TYR A 428 -8.72 -12.42 -6.95
CA TYR A 428 -8.50 -11.26 -6.08
C TYR A 428 -8.39 -11.64 -4.60
N LEU A 429 -9.24 -12.54 -4.13
CA LEU A 429 -9.22 -13.04 -2.76
C LEU A 429 -8.06 -14.01 -2.47
N GLY A 430 -7.35 -14.47 -3.51
CA GLY A 430 -6.29 -15.47 -3.39
C GLY A 430 -6.77 -16.92 -3.38
N ASN A 431 -8.02 -17.17 -3.73
CA ASN A 431 -8.64 -18.49 -3.73
C ASN A 431 -8.53 -19.19 -5.10
N ASN A 432 -7.53 -18.85 -5.91
CA ASN A 432 -7.37 -19.40 -7.25
C ASN A 432 -6.40 -20.59 -7.22
N GLU A 433 -6.88 -21.79 -7.51
CA GLU A 433 -6.10 -23.02 -7.60
C GLU A 433 -5.10 -23.01 -8.77
N ALA A 434 -5.27 -22.11 -9.74
CA ALA A 434 -4.42 -22.03 -10.94
C ALA A 434 -3.08 -21.30 -10.72
N LYS A 435 -2.92 -20.52 -9.62
CA LYS A 435 -1.65 -19.86 -9.29
C LYS A 435 -0.80 -20.70 -8.37
N THR A 436 0.49 -20.85 -8.70
CA THR A 436 1.44 -21.53 -7.83
C THR A 436 1.72 -20.69 -6.58
N ALA A 437 2.20 -21.33 -5.51
CA ALA A 437 2.63 -20.63 -4.31
C ALA A 437 3.76 -19.64 -4.61
N GLU A 438 4.65 -19.97 -5.55
CA GLU A 438 5.74 -19.11 -6.01
C GLU A 438 5.21 -17.84 -6.67
N ASP A 439 4.21 -17.94 -7.56
CA ASP A 439 3.60 -16.78 -8.21
C ASP A 439 2.97 -15.81 -7.20
N ILE A 440 2.27 -16.35 -6.20
CA ILE A 440 1.66 -15.54 -5.13
C ILE A 440 2.74 -14.89 -4.27
N TYR A 441 3.79 -15.63 -3.94
CA TYR A 441 4.90 -15.13 -3.14
C TYR A 441 5.62 -13.99 -3.86
N GLU A 442 6.03 -14.17 -5.11
CA GLU A 442 6.76 -13.17 -5.90
C GLU A 442 5.94 -11.90 -6.11
N THR A 443 4.65 -12.03 -6.38
CA THR A 443 3.80 -10.87 -6.70
C THR A 443 3.38 -10.07 -5.49
N LEU A 444 3.26 -10.68 -4.31
CA LEU A 444 2.75 -9.98 -3.12
C LEU A 444 3.79 -9.90 -2.00
N PHE A 445 4.29 -11.04 -1.53
CA PHE A 445 5.08 -11.10 -0.30
C PHE A 445 6.51 -10.62 -0.45
N SER A 446 7.09 -10.67 -1.66
CA SER A 446 8.45 -10.15 -1.93
C SER A 446 8.64 -8.66 -1.61
N HIS A 447 7.55 -7.92 -1.53
CA HIS A 447 7.55 -6.48 -1.20
C HIS A 447 7.36 -6.18 0.29
N PHE A 448 7.16 -7.21 1.12
CA PHE A 448 6.98 -7.06 2.57
C PHE A 448 8.31 -6.82 3.28
N CYS A 449 8.24 -6.45 4.57
CA CYS A 449 9.43 -6.31 5.39
C CYS A 449 10.05 -7.67 5.74
N LEU A 450 11.38 -7.70 5.94
CA LEU A 450 12.07 -8.86 6.49
C LEU A 450 11.58 -9.12 7.93
N GLY A 451 11.33 -10.38 8.27
CA GLY A 451 10.81 -10.75 9.59
C GLY A 451 9.29 -10.70 9.74
N LYS A 452 8.59 -10.44 8.60
CA LYS A 452 7.11 -10.50 8.49
C LYS A 452 6.67 -11.52 7.46
#